data_3bf03004d606e0acedc9267f77fcda33
#
_entry.id   3bf03004d606e0acedc9267f77fcda33
#
_cell.length_a   1.000
_cell.length_b   1.000
_cell.length_c   1.000
_cell.angle_alpha   90.00
_cell.angle_beta   90.00
_cell.angle_gamma   90.00
#
_symmetry.space_group_name_H-M   'P 1'
#
loop_
_entity.id
_entity.type
_entity.pdbx_description
1 polymer ?
#
loop_
_entity_poly.entity_id
_entity_poly.type
_entity_poly.pdbx_seq_one_letter_code
_entity_poly.pdbx_strand_id
1 'polypeptide(L)'
;MKKEFFDIYNDDHEWIGTAPREEVHAKGYLHHTFHCWIVRDTPGGRKVLFQKRQTSKDTFPGYYDITAAGHLAAGETVADAVRELEEELGVTVSLDQLIPLGTADYENRGTAGGKAFIDRERCFIFGAKLDLPLAAYKLQAEELTGLYEADLDDALKMANGEIVEMQATGILSESRPASDTETFACTVSLQQFVPHNSDYYHTVFMKLREL
;
A
#
# COMPACT_ATOMS: atom_id res chain seq x y z
N MET A 1 -17.50 15.04 -6.67
CA MET A 1 -16.27 14.24 -6.83
C MET A 1 -15.79 14.35 -8.26
N LYS A 2 -14.48 14.57 -8.48
CA LYS A 2 -13.87 14.54 -9.80
C LYS A 2 -13.94 13.10 -10.31
N LYS A 3 -14.42 12.86 -11.53
CA LYS A 3 -14.41 11.51 -12.11
C LYS A 3 -12.97 11.11 -12.36
N GLU A 4 -12.56 10.01 -11.76
CA GLU A 4 -11.24 9.40 -11.96
C GLU A 4 -11.30 8.49 -13.18
N PHE A 5 -10.27 8.54 -14.03
CA PHE A 5 -10.13 7.73 -15.24
C PHE A 5 -8.82 6.97 -15.19
N PHE A 6 -8.84 5.71 -15.62
CA PHE A 6 -7.65 4.87 -15.73
C PHE A 6 -7.40 4.47 -17.18
N ASP A 7 -6.14 4.30 -17.52
CA ASP A 7 -5.75 3.56 -18.71
C ASP A 7 -6.03 2.08 -18.51
N ILE A 8 -6.60 1.44 -19.53
CA ILE A 8 -6.99 0.04 -19.50
C ILE A 8 -6.20 -0.78 -20.51
N TYR A 9 -5.94 -2.05 -20.15
CA TYR A 9 -5.03 -2.93 -20.88
C TYR A 9 -5.72 -4.28 -21.16
N ASN A 10 -5.26 -4.96 -22.23
CA ASN A 10 -5.63 -6.35 -22.51
C ASN A 10 -4.77 -7.33 -21.68
N ASP A 11 -4.99 -8.63 -21.83
CA ASP A 11 -4.26 -9.67 -21.11
C ASP A 11 -2.77 -9.77 -21.52
N ASP A 12 -2.39 -9.21 -22.67
CA ASP A 12 -1.00 -9.09 -23.12
C ASP A 12 -0.35 -7.78 -22.63
N HIS A 13 -1.02 -7.02 -21.75
CA HIS A 13 -0.61 -5.72 -21.21
C HIS A 13 -0.46 -4.60 -22.26
N GLU A 14 -1.13 -4.72 -23.39
CA GLU A 14 -1.19 -3.66 -24.38
C GLU A 14 -2.33 -2.70 -24.03
N TRP A 15 -2.07 -1.40 -24.12
CA TRP A 15 -3.07 -0.36 -23.90
C TRP A 15 -4.22 -0.45 -24.91
N ILE A 16 -5.46 -0.47 -24.43
CA ILE A 16 -6.65 -0.61 -25.24
C ILE A 16 -7.62 0.59 -25.10
N GLY A 17 -7.30 1.56 -24.27
CA GLY A 17 -8.11 2.76 -24.10
C GLY A 17 -8.08 3.31 -22.68
N THR A 18 -9.07 4.15 -22.39
CA THR A 18 -9.25 4.81 -21.10
C THR A 18 -10.71 4.67 -20.67
N ALA A 19 -10.94 4.37 -19.40
CA ALA A 19 -12.30 4.24 -18.87
C ALA A 19 -12.42 4.87 -17.46
N PRO A 20 -13.63 5.32 -17.07
CA PRO A 20 -13.83 5.81 -15.71
C PRO A 20 -13.70 4.67 -14.69
N ARG A 21 -13.16 4.97 -13.50
CA ARG A 21 -12.94 4.02 -12.41
C ARG A 21 -14.11 3.06 -12.16
N GLU A 22 -15.34 3.61 -12.12
CA GLU A 22 -16.55 2.81 -11.89
C GLU A 22 -16.75 1.73 -12.98
N GLU A 23 -16.46 2.07 -14.23
CA GLU A 23 -16.57 1.13 -15.35
C GLU A 23 -15.44 0.08 -15.33
N VAL A 24 -14.21 0.52 -14.99
CA VAL A 24 -13.04 -0.36 -14.88
C VAL A 24 -13.33 -1.48 -13.88
N HIS A 25 -13.78 -1.13 -12.68
CA HIS A 25 -14.10 -2.13 -11.65
C HIS A 25 -15.39 -2.90 -11.94
N ALA A 26 -16.39 -2.31 -12.60
CA ALA A 26 -17.62 -3.03 -12.96
C ALA A 26 -17.36 -4.11 -14.02
N LYS A 27 -16.43 -3.88 -14.94
CA LYS A 27 -16.10 -4.79 -16.06
C LYS A 27 -14.85 -5.64 -15.83
N GLY A 28 -14.04 -5.30 -14.82
CA GLY A 28 -12.78 -5.97 -14.53
C GLY A 28 -11.71 -5.70 -15.59
N TYR A 29 -11.63 -4.47 -16.08
CA TYR A 29 -10.54 -4.09 -16.97
C TYR A 29 -9.21 -4.08 -16.22
N LEU A 30 -8.17 -4.64 -16.84
CA LEU A 30 -6.81 -4.58 -16.31
C LEU A 30 -6.34 -3.12 -16.34
N HIS A 31 -5.85 -2.65 -15.20
CA HIS A 31 -5.29 -1.31 -15.03
C HIS A 31 -4.06 -1.37 -14.12
N HIS A 32 -3.35 -0.25 -13.98
CA HIS A 32 -2.08 -0.19 -13.31
C HIS A 32 -2.18 0.46 -11.93
N THR A 33 -1.41 -0.08 -10.97
CA THR A 33 -1.27 0.46 -9.62
C THR A 33 0.20 0.58 -9.23
N PHE A 34 0.46 1.50 -8.33
CA PHE A 34 1.75 1.75 -7.71
C PHE A 34 1.71 1.25 -6.27
N HIS A 35 2.70 0.46 -5.87
CA HIS A 35 2.89 -0.03 -4.52
C HIS A 35 4.27 0.39 -4.02
N CYS A 36 4.34 1.10 -2.91
CA CYS A 36 5.60 1.47 -2.28
C CYS A 36 5.64 0.98 -0.83
N TRP A 37 6.61 0.14 -0.54
CA TRP A 37 6.93 -0.32 0.79
C TRP A 37 8.10 0.47 1.35
N ILE A 38 7.95 1.02 2.55
CA ILE A 38 9.02 1.74 3.23
C ILE A 38 9.64 0.84 4.30
N VAL A 39 10.97 0.82 4.34
CA VAL A 39 11.74 0.26 5.45
C VAL A 39 12.58 1.34 6.10
N ARG A 40 12.87 1.16 7.39
CA ARG A 40 13.85 1.96 8.11
C ARG A 40 14.75 1.10 8.98
N ASP A 41 16.01 1.50 9.10
CA ASP A 41 16.95 0.84 9.99
C ASP A 41 16.89 1.47 11.39
N THR A 42 16.87 0.63 12.40
CA THR A 42 16.89 1.03 13.81
C THR A 42 17.95 0.23 14.57
N PRO A 43 18.40 0.67 15.75
CA PRO A 43 19.28 -0.14 16.59
C PRO A 43 18.72 -1.52 16.94
N GLY A 44 17.39 -1.69 16.90
CA GLY A 44 16.68 -2.95 17.16
C GLY A 44 16.39 -3.80 15.92
N GLY A 45 16.97 -3.47 14.75
CA GLY A 45 16.74 -4.15 13.48
C GLY A 45 15.97 -3.30 12.45
N ARG A 46 15.79 -3.88 11.28
CA ARG A 46 15.04 -3.24 10.19
C ARG A 46 13.54 -3.34 10.42
N LYS A 47 12.84 -2.25 10.27
CA LYS A 47 11.38 -2.18 10.36
C LYS A 47 10.78 -2.04 8.98
N VAL A 48 9.63 -2.68 8.75
CA VAL A 48 8.76 -2.44 7.60
C VAL A 48 7.57 -1.61 8.04
N LEU A 49 7.21 -0.62 7.24
CA LEU A 49 6.06 0.25 7.48
C LEU A 49 4.85 -0.24 6.66
N PHE A 50 3.65 -0.11 7.23
CA PHE A 50 2.39 -0.44 6.58
C PHE A 50 1.28 0.47 7.10
N GLN A 51 0.35 0.80 6.21
CA GLN A 51 -0.77 1.66 6.55
C GLN A 51 -1.98 0.86 7.08
N LYS A 52 -2.91 1.54 7.72
CA LYS A 52 -4.25 1.03 7.99
C LYS A 52 -5.26 1.88 7.23
N ARG A 53 -6.00 1.23 6.34
CA ARG A 53 -6.99 1.84 5.45
C ARG A 53 -8.11 2.53 6.23
N GLN A 54 -8.62 3.63 5.70
CA GLN A 54 -9.78 4.30 6.30
C GLN A 54 -11.02 3.38 6.26
N THR A 55 -11.84 3.47 7.30
CA THR A 55 -13.06 2.65 7.42
C THR A 55 -14.15 3.01 6.43
N SER A 56 -14.03 4.16 5.77
CA SER A 56 -14.90 4.64 4.69
C SER A 56 -14.53 4.12 3.29
N LYS A 57 -13.42 3.36 3.17
CA LYS A 57 -13.00 2.79 1.87
C LYS A 57 -13.99 1.73 1.39
N ASP A 58 -14.24 1.71 0.08
CA ASP A 58 -15.15 0.77 -0.58
C ASP A 58 -14.67 -0.68 -0.51
N THR A 59 -13.33 -0.88 -0.55
CA THR A 59 -12.69 -2.20 -0.49
C THR A 59 -11.79 -2.29 0.73
N PHE A 60 -11.87 -3.41 1.44
CA PHE A 60 -11.05 -3.72 2.63
C PHE A 60 -10.99 -2.58 3.67
N PRO A 61 -12.15 -2.04 4.13
CA PRO A 61 -12.15 -0.97 5.13
C PRO A 61 -11.51 -1.43 6.44
N GLY A 62 -10.54 -0.65 6.96
CA GLY A 62 -9.87 -0.92 8.22
C GLY A 62 -8.84 -2.06 8.20
N TYR A 63 -8.51 -2.61 7.02
CA TYR A 63 -7.42 -3.56 6.85
C TYR A 63 -6.07 -2.85 6.86
N TYR A 64 -5.02 -3.58 7.23
CA TYR A 64 -3.65 -3.16 6.99
C TYR A 64 -3.29 -3.35 5.51
N ASP A 65 -2.42 -2.50 5.00
CA ASP A 65 -2.07 -2.47 3.58
C ASP A 65 -0.61 -2.01 3.39
N ILE A 66 -0.17 -1.98 2.15
CA ILE A 66 1.12 -1.45 1.68
C ILE A 66 1.36 -0.08 2.31
N THR A 67 2.61 0.34 2.48
CA THR A 67 2.93 1.61 3.13
C THR A 67 2.28 2.80 2.42
N ALA A 68 2.36 2.86 1.08
CA ALA A 68 1.60 3.76 0.22
C ALA A 68 1.24 3.05 -1.08
N ALA A 69 0.02 3.23 -1.56
CA ALA A 69 -0.46 2.59 -2.78
C ALA A 69 -1.56 3.40 -3.46
N GLY A 70 -1.51 3.48 -4.78
CA GLY A 70 -2.52 4.19 -5.55
C GLY A 70 -2.62 3.70 -6.99
N HIS A 71 -3.72 4.08 -7.64
CA HIS A 71 -3.93 3.82 -9.05
C HIS A 71 -3.17 4.84 -9.90
N LEU A 72 -2.69 4.39 -11.06
CA LEU A 72 -2.23 5.31 -12.09
C LEU A 72 -3.44 5.88 -12.81
N ALA A 73 -3.61 7.20 -12.75
CA ALA A 73 -4.63 7.88 -13.53
C ALA A 73 -4.31 7.81 -15.03
N ALA A 74 -5.32 8.01 -15.89
CA ALA A 74 -5.15 7.97 -17.32
C ALA A 74 -4.05 8.94 -17.80
N GLY A 75 -3.07 8.41 -18.53
CA GLY A 75 -1.89 9.13 -19.02
C GLY A 75 -0.77 9.28 -18.01
N GLU A 76 -0.94 8.82 -16.77
CA GLU A 76 0.14 8.77 -15.77
C GLU A 76 1.11 7.61 -16.03
N THR A 77 2.35 7.86 -15.68
CA THR A 77 3.40 6.85 -15.59
C THR A 77 3.66 6.50 -14.13
N VAL A 78 4.44 5.46 -13.88
CA VAL A 78 4.89 5.12 -12.52
C VAL A 78 5.64 6.27 -11.84
N ALA A 79 6.34 7.11 -12.62
CA ALA A 79 7.04 8.28 -12.07
C ALA A 79 6.06 9.33 -11.49
N ASP A 80 4.89 9.46 -12.09
CA ASP A 80 3.86 10.38 -11.61
C ASP A 80 3.18 9.83 -10.35
N ALA A 81 3.04 8.50 -10.24
CA ALA A 81 2.42 7.84 -9.10
C ALA A 81 3.24 7.94 -7.80
N VAL A 82 4.51 8.36 -7.85
CA VAL A 82 5.32 8.65 -6.65
C VAL A 82 4.69 9.73 -5.77
N ARG A 83 3.81 10.59 -6.32
CA ARG A 83 3.02 11.59 -5.57
C ARG A 83 2.23 10.98 -4.41
N GLU A 84 1.83 9.71 -4.50
CA GLU A 84 1.06 9.02 -3.44
C GLU A 84 1.80 9.05 -2.09
N LEU A 85 3.14 9.01 -2.10
CA LEU A 85 3.94 9.12 -0.87
C LEU A 85 3.81 10.49 -0.21
N GLU A 86 3.72 11.55 -1.00
CA GLU A 86 3.51 12.91 -0.48
C GLU A 86 2.05 13.12 -0.06
N GLU A 87 1.10 12.65 -0.85
CA GLU A 87 -0.34 12.79 -0.58
C GLU A 87 -0.75 12.02 0.66
N GLU A 88 -0.41 10.74 0.75
CA GLU A 88 -0.84 9.86 1.84
C GLU A 88 -0.01 10.04 3.14
N LEU A 89 1.31 10.27 3.01
CA LEU A 89 2.26 10.18 4.12
C LEU A 89 3.02 11.48 4.39
N GLY A 90 2.89 12.50 3.53
CA GLY A 90 3.60 13.76 3.65
C GLY A 90 5.11 13.67 3.45
N VAL A 91 5.58 12.66 2.71
CA VAL A 91 7.01 12.49 2.39
C VAL A 91 7.26 12.66 0.91
N THR A 92 8.19 13.56 0.57
CA THR A 92 8.59 13.81 -0.82
C THR A 92 9.80 12.96 -1.16
N VAL A 93 9.65 12.07 -2.13
CA VAL A 93 10.71 11.25 -2.70
C VAL A 93 10.65 11.34 -4.22
N SER A 94 11.77 11.09 -4.89
CA SER A 94 11.82 10.99 -6.36
C SER A 94 11.93 9.52 -6.78
N LEU A 95 11.57 9.21 -8.03
CA LEU A 95 11.56 7.82 -8.52
C LEU A 95 12.94 7.16 -8.44
N ASP A 96 14.02 7.92 -8.61
CA ASP A 96 15.40 7.43 -8.51
C ASP A 96 15.84 7.04 -7.09
N GLN A 97 15.08 7.45 -6.07
CA GLN A 97 15.26 7.02 -4.68
C GLN A 97 14.49 5.72 -4.36
N LEU A 98 13.61 5.28 -5.26
CA LEU A 98 12.85 4.05 -5.13
C LEU A 98 13.59 2.89 -5.78
N ILE A 99 13.58 1.74 -5.14
CA ILE A 99 14.20 0.52 -5.63
C ILE A 99 13.11 -0.38 -6.20
N PRO A 100 13.14 -0.70 -7.52
CA PRO A 100 12.15 -1.59 -8.12
C PRO A 100 12.23 -3.00 -7.49
N LEU A 101 11.12 -3.48 -6.97
CA LEU A 101 10.99 -4.84 -6.45
C LEU A 101 10.30 -5.79 -7.43
N GLY A 102 9.83 -5.28 -8.58
CA GLY A 102 9.18 -6.04 -9.63
C GLY A 102 7.71 -5.69 -9.82
N THR A 103 6.96 -6.60 -10.42
CA THR A 103 5.52 -6.46 -10.65
C THR A 103 4.77 -7.67 -10.12
N ALA A 104 3.50 -7.48 -9.78
CA ALA A 104 2.58 -8.57 -9.48
C ALA A 104 1.23 -8.29 -10.15
N ASP A 105 0.58 -9.36 -10.62
CA ASP A 105 -0.79 -9.26 -11.08
C ASP A 105 -1.72 -9.61 -9.91
N TYR A 106 -2.75 -8.81 -9.73
CA TYR A 106 -3.73 -8.97 -8.66
C TYR A 106 -5.14 -9.01 -9.25
N GLU A 107 -5.94 -9.94 -8.78
CA GLU A 107 -7.36 -9.97 -9.10
C GLU A 107 -8.17 -10.23 -7.83
N ASN A 108 -9.15 -9.37 -7.59
CA ASN A 108 -10.12 -9.51 -6.52
C ASN A 108 -11.54 -9.32 -7.05
N ARG A 109 -12.47 -10.09 -6.51
CA ARG A 109 -13.90 -10.01 -6.84
C ARG A 109 -14.70 -9.87 -5.57
N GLY A 110 -15.63 -8.94 -5.54
CA GLY A 110 -16.41 -8.68 -4.34
C GLY A 110 -17.65 -7.86 -4.60
N THR A 111 -18.16 -7.32 -3.51
CA THR A 111 -19.29 -6.38 -3.51
C THR A 111 -18.93 -5.18 -2.68
N ALA A 112 -19.03 -4.00 -3.25
CA ALA A 112 -18.83 -2.72 -2.59
C ALA A 112 -20.05 -1.83 -2.82
N GLY A 113 -20.59 -1.21 -1.77
CA GLY A 113 -21.79 -0.38 -1.88
C GLY A 113 -23.00 -1.09 -2.49
N GLY A 114 -23.10 -2.43 -2.34
CA GLY A 114 -24.18 -3.24 -2.94
C GLY A 114 -24.01 -3.56 -4.44
N LYS A 115 -22.92 -3.15 -5.07
CA LYS A 115 -22.58 -3.44 -6.47
C LYS A 115 -21.43 -4.45 -6.53
N ALA A 116 -21.53 -5.44 -7.44
CA ALA A 116 -20.41 -6.33 -7.72
C ALA A 116 -19.27 -5.56 -8.37
N PHE A 117 -18.04 -5.89 -8.01
CA PHE A 117 -16.83 -5.36 -8.64
C PHE A 117 -15.84 -6.47 -8.96
N ILE A 118 -14.98 -6.20 -9.93
CA ILE A 118 -13.83 -7.01 -10.31
C ILE A 118 -12.65 -6.04 -10.38
N ASP A 119 -11.68 -6.25 -9.52
CA ASP A 119 -10.46 -5.44 -9.45
C ASP A 119 -9.33 -6.25 -10.06
N ARG A 120 -8.81 -5.81 -11.22
CA ARG A 120 -7.70 -6.47 -11.93
C ARG A 120 -6.58 -5.48 -12.13
N GLU A 121 -5.50 -5.70 -11.42
CA GLU A 121 -4.37 -4.78 -11.38
C GLU A 121 -3.07 -5.42 -11.83
N ARG A 122 -2.25 -4.65 -12.54
CA ARG A 122 -0.82 -4.86 -12.57
C ARG A 122 -0.17 -3.87 -11.61
N CYS A 123 0.37 -4.40 -10.51
CA CYS A 123 0.99 -3.63 -9.46
C CYS A 123 2.49 -3.45 -9.76
N PHE A 124 2.95 -2.21 -9.85
CA PHE A 124 4.38 -1.87 -9.91
C PHE A 124 4.90 -1.66 -8.49
N ILE A 125 5.80 -2.54 -8.04
CA ILE A 125 6.20 -2.65 -6.64
C ILE A 125 7.58 -2.04 -6.45
N PHE A 126 7.68 -1.14 -5.47
CA PHE A 126 8.91 -0.46 -5.09
C PHE A 126 9.17 -0.59 -3.59
N GLY A 127 10.46 -0.53 -3.24
CA GLY A 127 10.94 -0.35 -1.88
C GLY A 127 11.60 1.02 -1.72
N ALA A 128 11.47 1.62 -0.56
CA ALA A 128 12.19 2.83 -0.18
C ALA A 128 12.80 2.64 1.22
N LYS A 129 14.03 3.09 1.38
CA LYS A 129 14.67 3.16 2.70
C LYS A 129 14.59 4.61 3.20
N LEU A 130 13.75 4.85 4.21
CA LEU A 130 13.56 6.17 4.81
C LEU A 130 13.73 6.05 6.32
N ASP A 131 14.86 6.54 6.86
CA ASP A 131 15.17 6.47 8.30
C ASP A 131 14.44 7.56 9.10
N LEU A 132 13.11 7.68 8.84
CA LEU A 132 12.23 8.63 9.51
C LEU A 132 11.45 7.92 10.64
N PRO A 133 11.34 8.53 11.84
CA PRO A 133 10.46 7.99 12.89
C PRO A 133 9.00 8.15 12.49
N LEU A 134 8.10 7.29 12.98
CA LEU A 134 6.66 7.35 12.69
C LEU A 134 6.05 8.75 12.90
N ALA A 135 6.48 9.47 13.95
CA ALA A 135 5.98 10.81 14.25
C ALA A 135 6.35 11.89 13.21
N ALA A 136 7.27 11.60 12.28
CA ALA A 136 7.64 12.53 11.21
C ALA A 136 6.68 12.49 10.02
N TYR A 137 5.87 11.44 9.90
CA TYR A 137 4.90 11.29 8.82
C TYR A 137 3.65 12.15 9.06
N LYS A 138 3.08 12.69 7.98
CA LYS A 138 1.83 13.47 7.99
C LYS A 138 0.77 12.69 7.23
N LEU A 139 -0.06 11.97 7.97
CA LEU A 139 -1.04 11.06 7.38
C LEU A 139 -2.26 11.82 6.84
N GLN A 140 -2.68 11.47 5.65
CA GLN A 140 -3.93 11.94 5.06
C GLN A 140 -5.11 11.19 5.69
N ALA A 141 -5.84 11.84 6.59
CA ALA A 141 -6.90 11.22 7.41
C ALA A 141 -8.08 10.69 6.58
N GLU A 142 -8.29 11.20 5.36
CA GLU A 142 -9.31 10.72 4.43
C GLU A 142 -8.98 9.34 3.86
N GLU A 143 -7.69 8.99 3.79
CA GLU A 143 -7.19 7.75 3.19
C GLU A 143 -6.81 6.70 4.25
N LEU A 144 -6.19 7.13 5.35
CA LEU A 144 -5.56 6.28 6.35
C LEU A 144 -6.11 6.54 7.74
N THR A 145 -6.32 5.49 8.54
CA THR A 145 -6.56 5.63 9.98
C THR A 145 -5.28 5.63 10.79
N GLY A 146 -4.16 5.17 10.23
CA GLY A 146 -2.88 5.15 10.89
C GLY A 146 -1.75 4.55 10.05
N LEU A 147 -0.52 4.75 10.54
CA LEU A 147 0.71 4.17 9.99
C LEU A 147 1.40 3.36 11.09
N TYR A 148 1.90 2.20 10.72
CA TYR A 148 2.46 1.21 11.64
C TYR A 148 3.83 0.76 11.17
N GLU A 149 4.66 0.31 12.10
CA GLU A 149 5.91 -0.39 11.81
C GLU A 149 6.03 -1.67 12.63
N ALA A 150 6.62 -2.70 12.03
CA ALA A 150 6.96 -3.94 12.69
C ALA A 150 8.38 -4.39 12.30
N ASP A 151 8.93 -5.33 13.04
CA ASP A 151 10.19 -5.95 12.68
C ASP A 151 10.04 -6.69 11.35
N LEU A 152 10.96 -6.45 10.40
CA LEU A 152 10.85 -7.03 9.06
C LEU A 152 11.05 -8.57 9.09
N ASP A 153 11.90 -9.08 9.96
CA ASP A 153 12.09 -10.54 10.08
C ASP A 153 10.84 -11.20 10.68
N ASP A 154 10.16 -10.55 11.62
CA ASP A 154 8.88 -11.05 12.15
C ASP A 154 7.76 -10.94 11.11
N ALA A 155 7.72 -9.87 10.32
CA ALA A 155 6.79 -9.76 9.19
C ALA A 155 7.02 -10.89 8.16
N LEU A 156 8.27 -11.22 7.87
CA LEU A 156 8.62 -12.33 6.99
C LEU A 156 8.19 -13.68 7.56
N LYS A 157 8.47 -13.94 8.86
CA LYS A 157 8.00 -15.17 9.54
C LYS A 157 6.47 -15.28 9.51
N MET A 158 5.76 -14.17 9.71
CA MET A 158 4.30 -14.15 9.63
C MET A 158 3.82 -14.47 8.21
N ALA A 159 4.45 -13.88 7.18
CA ALA A 159 4.13 -14.17 5.78
C ALA A 159 4.38 -15.64 5.40
N ASN A 160 5.36 -16.30 6.05
CA ASN A 160 5.65 -17.72 5.89
C ASN A 160 4.76 -18.65 6.72
N GLY A 161 3.90 -18.09 7.59
CA GLY A 161 3.09 -18.90 8.51
C GLY A 161 3.87 -19.50 9.69
N GLU A 162 5.09 -19.05 9.95
CA GLU A 162 5.94 -19.49 11.07
C GLU A 162 5.45 -18.91 12.40
N ILE A 163 4.88 -17.70 12.36
CA ILE A 163 4.18 -17.05 13.48
C ILE A 163 2.80 -16.59 13.04
N VAL A 164 1.85 -16.57 13.95
CA VAL A 164 0.46 -16.15 13.68
C VAL A 164 0.31 -14.64 13.75
N GLU A 165 1.05 -14.01 14.64
CA GLU A 165 0.95 -12.60 14.98
C GLU A 165 2.34 -12.00 15.20
N MET A 166 2.49 -10.69 14.88
CA MET A 166 3.68 -9.91 15.17
C MET A 166 3.35 -8.68 16.00
N GLN A 167 4.34 -8.16 16.73
CA GLN A 167 4.22 -6.88 17.44
C GLN A 167 4.46 -5.72 16.48
N ALA A 168 3.63 -4.71 16.56
CA ALA A 168 3.75 -3.49 15.79
C ALA A 168 3.63 -2.25 16.70
N THR A 169 4.22 -1.16 16.25
CA THR A 169 4.04 0.18 16.84
C THR A 169 3.34 1.05 15.82
N GLY A 170 2.34 1.80 16.22
CA GLY A 170 1.55 2.64 15.32
C GLY A 170 1.37 4.06 15.79
N ILE A 171 0.97 4.92 14.84
CA ILE A 171 0.41 6.25 15.04
C ILE A 171 -0.95 6.33 14.35
N LEU A 172 -1.82 7.19 14.85
CA LEU A 172 -3.13 7.46 14.23
C LEU A 172 -3.10 8.75 13.40
N SER A 173 -3.96 8.79 12.37
CA SER A 173 -4.12 9.95 11.48
C SER A 173 -4.94 11.10 12.08
N GLU A 174 -5.48 10.95 13.30
CA GLU A 174 -6.22 12.02 13.95
C GLU A 174 -5.38 13.28 14.07
N SER A 175 -6.01 14.43 13.73
CA SER A 175 -5.45 15.77 13.64
C SER A 175 -4.93 16.29 15.00
N ARG A 176 -3.80 15.76 15.46
CA ARG A 176 -3.07 16.32 16.60
C ARG A 176 -1.87 17.14 16.10
N PRO A 177 -1.48 18.19 16.82
CA PRO A 177 -0.21 18.88 16.55
C PRO A 177 0.93 17.87 16.55
N ALA A 178 1.90 18.02 15.66
CA ALA A 178 3.04 17.11 15.52
C ALA A 178 3.83 16.87 16.84
N SER A 179 3.66 17.72 17.84
CA SER A 179 4.22 17.58 19.19
C SER A 179 3.57 16.49 20.03
N ASP A 180 2.39 16.01 19.66
CA ASP A 180 1.55 15.09 20.47
C ASP A 180 1.27 13.75 19.77
N THR A 181 2.08 13.37 18.78
CA THR A 181 1.96 12.08 18.10
C THR A 181 2.46 10.98 19.04
N GLU A 182 1.55 10.44 19.84
CA GLU A 182 1.85 9.28 20.68
C GLU A 182 1.87 8.01 19.82
N THR A 183 2.93 7.24 19.99
CA THR A 183 3.02 5.89 19.46
C THR A 183 2.37 4.91 20.43
N PHE A 184 1.73 3.86 19.92
CA PHE A 184 1.15 2.80 20.72
C PHE A 184 1.56 1.43 20.17
N ALA A 185 1.67 0.44 21.05
CA ALA A 185 1.94 -0.94 20.67
C ALA A 185 0.63 -1.67 20.36
N CYS A 186 0.67 -2.55 19.38
CA CYS A 186 -0.44 -3.44 19.04
C CYS A 186 0.10 -4.77 18.49
N THR A 187 -0.79 -5.75 18.39
CA THR A 187 -0.51 -7.04 17.75
C THR A 187 -1.28 -7.11 16.45
N VAL A 188 -0.63 -7.56 15.39
CA VAL A 188 -1.20 -7.69 14.07
C VAL A 188 -1.00 -9.10 13.50
N SER A 189 -1.96 -9.57 12.71
CA SER A 189 -1.90 -10.87 12.04
C SER A 189 -2.11 -10.72 10.53
N LEU A 190 -1.66 -11.71 9.76
CA LEU A 190 -1.74 -11.65 8.29
C LEU A 190 -3.19 -11.55 7.78
N GLN A 191 -4.17 -12.12 8.51
CA GLN A 191 -5.58 -12.05 8.15
C GLN A 191 -6.17 -10.63 8.21
N GLN A 192 -5.48 -9.72 8.88
CA GLN A 192 -5.87 -8.31 8.97
C GLN A 192 -5.28 -7.46 7.83
N PHE A 193 -4.43 -8.03 6.98
CA PHE A 193 -3.90 -7.37 5.79
C PHE A 193 -4.78 -7.61 4.58
N VAL A 194 -4.78 -6.65 3.65
CA VAL A 194 -5.43 -6.83 2.34
C VAL A 194 -4.90 -8.12 1.70
N PRO A 195 -5.78 -9.06 1.32
CA PRO A 195 -5.34 -10.33 0.75
C PRO A 195 -4.80 -10.11 -0.67
N HIS A 196 -3.50 -10.24 -0.81
CA HIS A 196 -2.83 -10.37 -2.11
C HIS A 196 -2.63 -11.85 -2.46
N ASN A 197 -2.09 -12.14 -3.67
CA ASN A 197 -1.70 -13.49 -4.07
C ASN A 197 -0.77 -14.11 -3.02
N SER A 198 -0.81 -15.44 -2.89
CA SER A 198 -0.19 -16.20 -1.77
C SER A 198 1.26 -15.83 -1.46
N ASP A 199 2.04 -15.44 -2.46
CA ASP A 199 3.48 -15.20 -2.32
C ASP A 199 3.84 -13.70 -2.27
N TYR A 200 2.87 -12.80 -2.36
CA TYR A 200 3.12 -11.37 -2.46
C TYR A 200 3.93 -10.85 -1.28
N TYR A 201 3.42 -11.00 -0.06
CA TYR A 201 4.07 -10.50 1.16
C TYR A 201 5.44 -11.14 1.39
N HIS A 202 5.53 -12.47 1.21
CA HIS A 202 6.80 -13.18 1.32
C HIS A 202 7.84 -12.62 0.34
N THR A 203 7.49 -12.53 -0.94
CA THR A 203 8.38 -12.06 -1.99
C THR A 203 8.85 -10.61 -1.75
N VAL A 204 7.92 -9.74 -1.37
CA VAL A 204 8.24 -8.34 -1.10
C VAL A 204 9.13 -8.21 0.13
N PHE A 205 8.79 -8.85 1.25
CA PHE A 205 9.57 -8.75 2.49
C PHE A 205 10.98 -9.34 2.34
N MET A 206 11.14 -10.42 1.58
CA MET A 206 12.47 -10.95 1.22
C MET A 206 13.31 -9.90 0.48
N LYS A 207 12.75 -9.22 -0.51
CA LYS A 207 13.46 -8.18 -1.27
C LYS A 207 13.75 -6.94 -0.43
N LEU A 208 12.83 -6.54 0.44
CA LEU A 208 13.03 -5.42 1.38
C LEU A 208 14.17 -5.67 2.37
N ARG A 209 14.43 -6.94 2.71
CA ARG A 209 15.53 -7.30 3.58
C ARG A 209 16.90 -7.05 2.95
N GLU A 210 16.97 -7.04 1.62
CA GLU A 210 18.20 -6.85 0.85
C GLU A 210 18.53 -5.36 0.56
N LEU A 211 17.58 -4.42 0.84
CA LEU A 211 17.81 -2.99 0.72
C LEU A 211 18.73 -2.50 1.84
#